data_8b7fcc2cf6d67e1ae4e8a50967c2088a
#
_entry.id   8b7fcc2cf6d67e1ae4e8a50967c2088a
#
_cell.length_a   1.000
_cell.length_b   1.000
_cell.length_c   1.000
_cell.angle_alpha   90.00
_cell.angle_beta   90.00
_cell.angle_gamma   90.00
#
_symmetry.space_group_name_H-M   'P 1'
#
loop_
_entity.id
_entity.type
_entity.pdbx_description
1 polymer ?
#
loop_
_entity_poly.entity_id
_entity_poly.type
_entity_poly.pdbx_seq_one_letter_code
_entity_poly.pdbx_strand_id
1 'polypeptide(L)'
;MIRKGKTRHEQESILRSIWRTVCGGVADEYFRGTGCGIPAEYQGCIWGNHRQSGTFEEAIRDPEFLEQYHYYLKQYVGRETPLYYAERLSEKYGMKMYLKREDLNHTGAHKINNVIGQILLAKRMGKKKVIAETGAGQHGVATATGAALFDM
;
A
#
# COMPACT_ATOMS: atom_id res chain seq x y z
N MET A 1 -10.70 -27.59 8.26
CA MET A 1 -11.71 -26.66 7.74
C MET A 1 -10.99 -25.70 6.78
N ILE A 2 -11.07 -25.96 5.48
CA ILE A 2 -10.36 -25.20 4.43
C ILE A 2 -11.04 -23.84 4.33
N ARG A 3 -10.36 -22.74 4.71
CA ARG A 3 -10.86 -21.37 4.46
C ARG A 3 -10.93 -21.17 2.94
N LYS A 4 -12.14 -21.01 2.40
CA LYS A 4 -12.35 -20.60 1.03
C LYS A 4 -11.57 -19.30 0.80
N GLY A 5 -10.70 -19.29 -0.20
CA GLY A 5 -9.98 -18.09 -0.62
C GLY A 5 -10.98 -16.95 -0.89
N LYS A 6 -10.55 -15.72 -0.62
CA LYS A 6 -11.36 -14.53 -0.91
C LYS A 6 -11.77 -14.54 -2.38
N THR A 7 -13.01 -14.19 -2.65
CA THR A 7 -13.52 -14.08 -4.03
C THR A 7 -12.77 -12.96 -4.77
N ARG A 8 -12.70 -13.03 -6.09
CA ARG A 8 -12.09 -11.98 -6.93
C ARG A 8 -12.64 -10.58 -6.58
N HIS A 9 -13.95 -10.49 -6.31
CA HIS A 9 -14.63 -9.24 -5.94
C HIS A 9 -14.15 -8.70 -4.58
N GLU A 10 -13.91 -9.57 -3.59
CA GLU A 10 -13.36 -9.18 -2.28
C GLU A 10 -11.91 -8.69 -2.39
N GLN A 11 -11.11 -9.32 -3.25
CA GLN A 11 -9.74 -8.89 -3.52
C GLN A 11 -9.69 -7.52 -4.22
N GLU A 12 -10.53 -7.30 -5.22
CA GLU A 12 -10.67 -6.00 -5.88
C GLU A 12 -11.14 -4.90 -4.92
N SER A 13 -12.10 -5.22 -4.04
CA SER A 13 -12.60 -4.28 -3.02
C SER A 13 -11.50 -3.87 -2.05
N ILE A 14 -10.66 -4.80 -1.60
CA ILE A 14 -9.54 -4.53 -0.70
C ILE A 14 -8.49 -3.67 -1.41
N LEU A 15 -8.13 -4.01 -2.64
CA LEU A 15 -7.16 -3.23 -3.43
C LEU A 15 -7.68 -1.82 -3.71
N ARG A 16 -8.97 -1.66 -4.04
CA ARG A 16 -9.61 -0.35 -4.21
C ARG A 16 -9.66 0.44 -2.90
N SER A 17 -9.89 -0.23 -1.77
CA SER A 17 -9.85 0.40 -0.45
C SER A 17 -8.44 0.87 -0.11
N ILE A 18 -7.43 0.03 -0.32
CA ILE A 18 -6.02 0.39 -0.15
C ILE A 18 -5.68 1.56 -1.07
N TRP A 19 -6.09 1.51 -2.32
CA TRP A 19 -5.89 2.58 -3.30
C TRP A 19 -6.56 3.88 -2.88
N ARG A 20 -7.84 3.86 -2.49
CA ARG A 20 -8.57 5.06 -2.04
C ARG A 20 -7.98 5.67 -0.76
N THR A 21 -7.55 4.84 0.19
CA THR A 21 -6.95 5.32 1.45
C THR A 21 -5.59 5.98 1.20
N VAL A 22 -4.89 5.56 0.17
CA VAL A 22 -3.54 6.02 -0.14
C VAL A 22 -3.54 7.12 -1.19
N CYS A 23 -4.52 7.12 -2.10
CA CYS A 23 -4.61 8.02 -3.25
C CYS A 23 -5.77 8.99 -3.16
N GLY A 24 -6.67 8.79 -2.19
CA GLY A 24 -7.92 9.53 -2.10
C GLY A 24 -7.77 10.90 -1.46
N GLY A 25 -7.98 11.91 -2.24
CA GLY A 25 -8.55 13.18 -1.79
C GLY A 25 -7.60 14.26 -1.30
N VAL A 26 -6.46 13.95 -0.72
CA VAL A 26 -5.59 15.00 -0.15
C VAL A 26 -4.58 15.54 -1.18
N ALA A 27 -4.17 14.72 -2.14
CA ALA A 27 -3.16 15.13 -3.11
C ALA A 27 -3.69 16.13 -4.16
N ASP A 28 -4.93 15.97 -4.62
CA ASP A 28 -5.47 16.81 -5.70
C ASP A 28 -5.73 18.26 -5.29
N GLU A 29 -6.17 18.51 -4.05
CA GLU A 29 -6.39 19.87 -3.54
C GLU A 29 -5.09 20.54 -3.09
N TYR A 30 -4.21 19.80 -2.43
CA TYR A 30 -2.97 20.34 -1.88
C TYR A 30 -1.99 20.75 -2.98
N PHE A 31 -1.89 19.99 -4.06
CA PHE A 31 -0.94 20.28 -5.15
C PHE A 31 -1.46 21.28 -6.20
N ARG A 32 -2.76 21.50 -6.31
CA ARG A 32 -3.32 22.55 -7.19
C ARG A 32 -3.12 23.97 -6.68
N GLY A 33 -2.89 24.13 -5.37
CA GLY A 33 -2.83 25.45 -4.73
C GLY A 33 -1.44 25.96 -4.35
N THR A 34 -0.43 25.12 -4.25
CA THR A 34 0.83 25.49 -3.58
C THR A 34 1.97 25.93 -4.50
N GLY A 35 1.82 25.86 -5.82
CA GLY A 35 2.90 26.22 -6.75
C GLY A 35 4.22 25.51 -6.46
N CYS A 36 4.18 24.35 -5.80
CA CYS A 36 5.36 23.58 -5.44
C CYS A 36 6.08 23.17 -6.72
N GLY A 37 7.26 23.74 -6.94
CA GLY A 37 8.09 23.53 -8.12
C GLY A 37 8.67 22.13 -8.18
N ILE A 38 7.79 21.14 -8.28
CA ILE A 38 8.22 19.74 -8.49
C ILE A 38 8.75 19.64 -9.91
N PRO A 39 10.01 19.23 -10.10
CA PRO A 39 10.58 19.07 -11.43
C PRO A 39 9.71 18.20 -12.34
N ALA A 40 9.61 18.55 -13.61
CA ALA A 40 8.74 17.88 -14.59
C ALA A 40 9.00 16.36 -14.66
N GLU A 41 10.22 15.93 -14.42
CA GLU A 41 10.62 14.53 -14.36
C GLU A 41 9.98 13.73 -13.22
N TYR A 42 9.54 14.41 -12.15
CA TYR A 42 8.85 13.80 -11.01
C TYR A 42 7.32 13.96 -11.06
N GLN A 43 6.79 14.84 -11.91
CA GLN A 43 5.34 15.08 -12.01
C GLN A 43 4.56 13.81 -12.41
N GLY A 44 5.19 12.88 -13.12
CA GLY A 44 4.60 11.58 -13.43
C GLY A 44 4.63 10.56 -12.29
N CYS A 45 5.33 10.85 -11.19
CA CYS A 45 5.45 9.99 -10.01
C CYS A 45 4.51 10.41 -8.88
N ILE A 46 3.89 11.59 -9.01
CA ILE A 46 2.96 12.13 -8.05
C ILE A 46 1.55 11.79 -8.53
N TRP A 47 0.79 11.26 -7.63
CA TRP A 47 -0.60 10.94 -7.70
C TRP A 47 -1.42 12.02 -8.43
N GLY A 48 -2.17 11.70 -9.44
CA GLY A 48 -3.17 12.62 -9.95
C GLY A 48 -3.28 12.80 -11.45
N ASN A 49 -2.63 12.00 -12.28
CA ASN A 49 -2.95 12.03 -13.72
C ASN A 49 -4.04 11.00 -14.03
N HIS A 50 -5.22 11.45 -14.45
CA HIS A 50 -6.36 10.62 -14.89
C HIS A 50 -5.99 9.55 -15.94
N ARG A 51 -4.86 9.67 -16.63
CA ARG A 51 -4.32 8.64 -17.53
C ARG A 51 -3.75 7.41 -16.78
N GLN A 52 -3.54 7.50 -15.46
CA GLN A 52 -2.98 6.39 -14.65
C GLN A 52 -4.07 5.49 -14.07
N SER A 53 -5.32 5.93 -14.07
CA SER A 53 -6.45 5.11 -13.61
C SER A 53 -6.62 3.85 -14.47
N GLY A 54 -6.43 3.95 -15.79
CA GLY A 54 -6.47 2.80 -16.71
C GLY A 54 -5.43 1.74 -16.35
N THR A 55 -4.19 2.14 -16.11
CA THR A 55 -3.10 1.21 -15.75
C THR A 55 -3.37 0.47 -14.42
N PHE A 56 -3.97 1.15 -13.46
CA PHE A 56 -4.36 0.49 -12.20
C PHE A 56 -5.50 -0.51 -12.41
N GLU A 57 -6.55 -0.12 -13.14
CA GLU A 57 -7.68 -0.99 -13.46
C GLU A 57 -7.24 -2.23 -14.28
N GLU A 58 -6.26 -2.08 -15.15
CA GLU A 58 -5.64 -3.19 -15.88
C GLU A 58 -4.83 -4.08 -14.93
N ALA A 59 -4.00 -3.48 -14.08
CA ALA A 59 -3.13 -4.22 -13.16
C ALA A 59 -3.93 -5.09 -12.17
N ILE A 60 -5.01 -4.56 -11.59
CA ILE A 60 -5.85 -5.33 -10.65
C ILE A 60 -6.63 -6.47 -11.31
N ARG A 61 -6.69 -6.52 -12.64
CA ARG A 61 -7.30 -7.60 -13.41
C ARG A 61 -6.28 -8.59 -13.95
N ASP A 62 -5.01 -8.24 -13.91
CA ASP A 62 -3.92 -9.07 -14.39
C ASP A 62 -3.51 -10.10 -13.31
N PRO A 63 -3.69 -11.41 -13.58
CA PRO A 63 -3.32 -12.45 -12.64
C PRO A 63 -1.84 -12.43 -12.25
N GLU A 64 -0.95 -12.12 -13.20
CA GLU A 64 0.50 -12.06 -12.95
C GLU A 64 0.86 -10.95 -11.97
N PHE A 65 0.27 -9.76 -12.14
CA PHE A 65 0.46 -8.66 -11.21
C PHE A 65 -0.02 -9.01 -9.80
N LEU A 66 -1.19 -9.64 -9.69
CA LEU A 66 -1.77 -10.06 -8.41
C LEU A 66 -0.92 -11.15 -7.73
N GLU A 67 -0.40 -12.10 -8.51
CA GLU A 67 0.48 -13.15 -8.00
C GLU A 67 1.77 -12.55 -7.44
N GLN A 68 2.43 -11.65 -8.17
CA GLN A 68 3.61 -10.94 -7.71
C GLN A 68 3.32 -10.13 -6.43
N TYR A 69 2.21 -9.38 -6.40
CA TYR A 69 1.83 -8.61 -5.22
C TYR A 69 1.62 -9.50 -4.00
N HIS A 70 0.87 -10.60 -4.15
CA HIS A 70 0.65 -11.57 -3.07
C HIS A 70 1.93 -12.27 -2.63
N TYR A 71 2.82 -12.60 -3.56
CA TYR A 71 4.13 -13.16 -3.25
C TYR A 71 4.92 -12.23 -2.32
N TYR A 72 5.05 -10.95 -2.67
CA TYR A 72 5.78 -10.01 -1.84
C TYR A 72 5.09 -9.71 -0.51
N LEU A 73 3.77 -9.66 -0.48
CA LEU A 73 3.03 -9.54 0.79
C LEU A 73 3.35 -10.69 1.73
N LYS A 74 3.42 -11.90 1.22
CA LYS A 74 3.68 -13.11 2.02
C LYS A 74 5.15 -13.27 2.39
N GLN A 75 6.06 -13.17 1.39
CA GLN A 75 7.46 -13.53 1.57
C GLN A 75 8.31 -12.39 2.10
N TYR A 76 7.97 -11.14 1.80
CA TYR A 76 8.76 -9.97 2.15
C TYR A 76 8.13 -9.14 3.27
N VAL A 77 6.84 -8.88 3.19
CA VAL A 77 6.13 -8.08 4.19
C VAL A 77 5.80 -8.85 5.46
N GLY A 78 5.58 -10.17 5.34
CA GLY A 78 5.26 -11.02 6.48
C GLY A 78 3.76 -11.17 6.76
N ARG A 79 2.93 -10.97 5.72
CA ARG A 79 1.49 -11.22 5.84
C ARG A 79 1.16 -12.73 5.74
N GLU A 80 0.13 -13.20 6.45
CA GLU A 80 -0.86 -12.39 7.19
C GLU A 80 -0.42 -12.18 8.63
N THR A 81 -0.49 -10.91 9.12
CA THR A 81 -0.18 -10.61 10.52
C THR A 81 -1.23 -11.20 11.46
N PRO A 82 -0.85 -11.64 12.67
CA PRO A 82 -1.78 -12.26 13.59
C PRO A 82 -2.81 -11.29 14.17
N LEU A 83 -3.93 -11.85 14.58
CA LEU A 83 -4.91 -11.19 15.43
C LEU A 83 -4.69 -11.67 16.87
N TYR A 84 -4.12 -10.83 17.69
CA TYR A 84 -3.74 -11.12 19.06
C TYR A 84 -4.86 -10.78 20.04
N TYR A 85 -5.27 -11.75 20.88
CA TYR A 85 -6.20 -11.47 21.97
C TYR A 85 -5.45 -10.81 23.14
N ALA A 86 -5.84 -9.57 23.46
CA ALA A 86 -5.22 -8.78 24.51
C ALA A 86 -5.95 -9.03 25.85
N GLU A 87 -5.62 -10.13 26.54
CA GLU A 87 -6.31 -10.62 27.73
C GLU A 87 -6.38 -9.54 28.83
N ARG A 88 -5.24 -8.98 29.23
CA ARG A 88 -5.19 -7.95 30.29
C ARG A 88 -5.97 -6.67 29.97
N LEU A 89 -6.00 -6.28 28.69
CA LEU A 89 -6.83 -5.14 28.27
C LEU A 89 -8.31 -5.51 28.27
N SER A 90 -8.63 -6.73 27.86
CA SER A 90 -10.01 -7.23 27.87
C SER A 90 -10.59 -7.28 29.28
N GLU A 91 -9.82 -7.77 30.24
CA GLU A 91 -10.20 -7.76 31.66
C GLU A 91 -10.38 -6.34 32.18
N LYS A 92 -9.40 -5.46 31.93
CA LYS A 92 -9.43 -4.07 32.40
C LYS A 92 -10.65 -3.30 31.92
N TYR A 93 -11.08 -3.51 30.68
CA TYR A 93 -12.16 -2.76 30.05
C TYR A 93 -13.49 -3.54 29.97
N GLY A 94 -13.54 -4.78 30.46
CA GLY A 94 -14.75 -5.60 30.48
C GLY A 94 -15.28 -5.98 29.09
N MET A 95 -14.41 -6.01 28.07
CA MET A 95 -14.77 -6.36 26.69
C MET A 95 -13.66 -7.18 26.02
N LYS A 96 -14.02 -8.01 25.03
CA LYS A 96 -13.04 -8.76 24.26
C LYS A 96 -12.28 -7.86 23.30
N MET A 97 -11.00 -7.61 23.58
CA MET A 97 -10.11 -6.77 22.76
C MET A 97 -9.13 -7.61 21.96
N TYR A 98 -9.07 -7.35 20.68
CA TYR A 98 -8.12 -8.00 19.75
C TYR A 98 -7.28 -6.94 19.05
N LEU A 99 -5.98 -7.19 18.97
CA LEU A 99 -5.02 -6.32 18.28
C LEU A 99 -4.63 -6.96 16.95
N LYS A 100 -4.89 -6.27 15.85
CA LYS A 100 -4.34 -6.63 14.55
C LYS A 100 -2.90 -6.15 14.49
N ARG A 101 -1.95 -7.10 14.52
CA ARG A 101 -0.53 -6.85 14.73
C ARG A 101 0.18 -6.40 13.44
N GLU A 102 -0.21 -5.23 12.89
CA GLU A 102 0.44 -4.65 11.72
C GLU A 102 1.86 -4.10 12.02
N ASP A 103 2.21 -4.00 13.28
CA ASP A 103 3.57 -3.73 13.77
C ASP A 103 4.56 -4.86 13.45
N LEU A 104 4.06 -6.08 13.18
CA LEU A 104 4.87 -7.22 12.79
C LEU A 104 5.18 -7.29 11.28
N ASN A 105 4.63 -6.38 10.48
CA ASN A 105 5.04 -6.26 9.10
C ASN A 105 6.51 -5.79 9.01
N HIS A 106 7.18 -6.15 7.91
CA HIS A 106 8.47 -5.56 7.57
C HIS A 106 8.36 -4.01 7.58
N THR A 107 9.35 -3.32 8.12
CA THR A 107 9.36 -1.89 8.47
C THR A 107 8.53 -1.48 9.70
N GLY A 108 7.95 -2.44 10.43
CA GLY A 108 7.27 -2.18 11.72
C GLY A 108 5.91 -1.49 11.62
N ALA A 109 5.30 -1.41 10.43
CA ALA A 109 4.03 -0.71 10.23
C ALA A 109 3.26 -1.21 9.00
N HIS A 110 1.97 -0.83 8.92
CA HIS A 110 1.08 -1.21 7.82
C HIS A 110 1.44 -0.57 6.46
N LYS A 111 2.25 0.48 6.42
CA LYS A 111 2.55 1.25 5.21
C LYS A 111 3.22 0.43 4.10
N ILE A 112 4.01 -0.56 4.45
CA ILE A 112 4.66 -1.44 3.47
C ILE A 112 3.66 -2.20 2.60
N ASN A 113 2.45 -2.50 3.11
CA ASN A 113 1.43 -3.22 2.36
C ASN A 113 1.04 -2.50 1.07
N ASN A 114 0.75 -1.19 1.18
CA ASN A 114 0.36 -0.40 0.02
C ASN A 114 1.56 -0.01 -0.85
N VAL A 115 2.70 0.24 -0.23
CA VAL A 115 3.94 0.62 -0.94
C VAL A 115 4.37 -0.47 -1.92
N ILE A 116 4.33 -1.74 -1.55
CA ILE A 116 4.66 -2.84 -2.47
C ILE A 116 3.77 -2.79 -3.73
N GLY A 117 2.46 -2.63 -3.58
CA GLY A 117 1.56 -2.51 -4.72
C GLY A 117 1.83 -1.27 -5.59
N GLN A 118 2.12 -0.15 -4.95
CA GLN A 118 2.44 1.11 -5.64
C GLN A 118 3.72 1.00 -6.46
N ILE A 119 4.77 0.42 -5.90
CA ILE A 119 6.05 0.27 -6.59
C ILE A 119 5.96 -0.74 -7.72
N LEU A 120 5.27 -1.87 -7.53
CA LEU A 120 5.00 -2.80 -8.62
C LEU A 120 4.26 -2.13 -9.78
N LEU A 121 3.26 -1.30 -9.48
CA LEU A 121 2.53 -0.54 -10.48
C LEU A 121 3.44 0.49 -11.17
N ALA A 122 4.23 1.24 -10.41
CA ALA A 122 5.19 2.22 -10.95
C ALA A 122 6.20 1.55 -11.87
N LYS A 123 6.72 0.37 -11.49
CA LYS A 123 7.63 -0.43 -12.31
C LYS A 123 6.97 -0.90 -13.60
N ARG A 124 5.73 -1.39 -13.53
CA ARG A 124 4.93 -1.76 -14.73
C ARG A 124 4.72 -0.58 -15.68
N MET A 125 4.59 0.63 -15.14
CA MET A 125 4.50 1.87 -15.91
C MET A 125 5.86 2.36 -16.45
N GLY A 126 6.95 1.62 -16.25
CA GLY A 126 8.29 2.00 -16.70
C GLY A 126 8.93 3.14 -15.91
N LYS A 127 8.41 3.46 -14.71
CA LYS A 127 9.02 4.47 -13.84
C LYS A 127 10.31 3.95 -13.24
N LYS A 128 11.31 4.82 -13.12
CA LYS A 128 12.64 4.50 -12.55
C LYS A 128 12.88 5.12 -11.18
N LYS A 129 12.01 6.02 -10.76
CA LYS A 129 12.12 6.74 -9.49
C LYS A 129 10.75 6.90 -8.86
N VAL A 130 10.69 6.86 -7.54
CA VAL A 130 9.50 7.13 -6.74
C VAL A 130 9.79 8.22 -5.72
N ILE A 131 8.75 8.97 -5.36
CA ILE A 131 8.81 10.00 -4.34
C ILE A 131 7.72 9.68 -3.32
N ALA A 132 8.04 9.83 -2.04
CA ALA A 132 7.07 9.71 -0.96
C ALA A 132 6.95 11.05 -0.21
N GLU A 133 5.73 11.54 -0.06
CA GLU A 133 5.40 12.50 0.96
C GLU A 133 5.22 11.73 2.28
N THR A 134 5.80 12.25 3.37
CA THR A 134 5.78 11.55 4.65
C THR A 134 5.85 12.52 5.82
N GLY A 135 4.88 12.45 6.74
CA GLY A 135 4.89 13.21 7.98
C GLY A 135 5.74 12.53 9.06
N ALA A 136 5.22 11.47 9.67
CA ALA A 136 5.91 10.74 10.76
C ALA A 136 7.07 9.83 10.29
N GLY A 137 7.36 9.76 9.00
CA GLY A 137 8.48 9.00 8.44
C GLY A 137 8.16 7.59 7.99
N GLN A 138 7.14 6.94 8.49
CA GLN A 138 6.85 5.53 8.20
C GLN A 138 6.58 5.25 6.72
N HIS A 139 5.88 6.15 6.03
CA HIS A 139 5.65 6.01 4.59
C HIS A 139 6.94 6.18 3.79
N GLY A 140 7.78 7.13 4.18
CA GLY A 140 9.11 7.33 3.59
C GLY A 140 10.01 6.10 3.74
N VAL A 141 10.09 5.53 4.96
CA VAL A 141 10.85 4.30 5.23
C VAL A 141 10.32 3.15 4.37
N ALA A 142 9.02 2.92 4.34
CA ALA A 142 8.42 1.87 3.53
C ALA A 142 8.70 2.06 2.03
N THR A 143 8.60 3.31 1.53
CA THR A 143 8.88 3.63 0.12
C THR A 143 10.34 3.43 -0.23
N ALA A 144 11.28 3.86 0.62
CA ALA A 144 12.71 3.63 0.40
C ALA A 144 13.03 2.13 0.40
N THR A 145 12.44 1.37 1.33
CA THR A 145 12.59 -0.08 1.42
C THR A 145 12.06 -0.78 0.16
N GLY A 146 10.85 -0.41 -0.28
CA GLY A 146 10.28 -0.98 -1.50
C GLY A 146 11.02 -0.55 -2.77
N ALA A 147 11.49 0.70 -2.85
CA ALA A 147 12.30 1.18 -3.96
C ALA A 147 13.61 0.38 -4.07
N ALA A 148 14.30 0.17 -2.96
CA ALA A 148 15.53 -0.65 -2.93
C ALA A 148 15.27 -2.11 -3.35
N LEU A 149 14.13 -2.70 -2.94
CA LEU A 149 13.75 -4.06 -3.33
C LEU A 149 13.58 -4.21 -4.85
N PHE A 150 13.13 -3.17 -5.54
CA PHE A 150 12.81 -3.19 -6.97
C PHE A 150 13.80 -2.42 -7.86
N ASP A 151 14.92 -1.98 -7.29
CA ASP A 151 15.96 -1.24 -7.99
C ASP A 151 15.46 0.08 -8.64
N MET A 152 14.82 0.92 -7.81
CA MET A 152 14.22 2.19 -8.22
C MET A 152 14.79 3.38 -7.43
#